data_59597ffb8ac4bfa894b4967d2bb8f6fa
#
_entry.id   59597ffb8ac4bfa894b4967d2bb8f6fa
#
_cell.length_a   1.000
_cell.length_b   1.000
_cell.length_c   1.000
_cell.angle_alpha   90.00
_cell.angle_beta   90.00
_cell.angle_gamma   90.00
#
_symmetry.space_group_name_H-M   'P 1'
#
loop_
_entity.id
_entity.type
_entity.pdbx_description
1 polymer ?
#
loop_
_entity_poly.entity_id
_entity_poly.type
_entity_poly.pdbx_seq_one_letter_code
_entity_poly.pdbx_strand_id
1 'polypeptide(L)'
;MTQTARKFLRLITTLVLLAAGSSAFAQGNLSLEVFTSTPHGYEVTSTLIYGANGVLLIDPQFLLPEAAQVVEMIRKSGKPLEMIYTTHAHPDHFLGVAEVLKAFPGARYVALPEVRERMITSWPGRRNFWYPTYGDELPGEEAILPEALAAPELVFEGHHFPITSEQVGLDGAGNSFVYIPELAAVVAGDIIFNSHLRPPVDTAPVFATFARIAALQPRIIVAGHQAKGAASDAGVIDFIKGYIEYFHAAKAESGNAEELIARMKEQYPGLGRVDALEQAANTAFAAATP
;
A
#
# COMPACT_ATOMS: atom_id res chain seq x y z
N MET A 1 27.84 4.76 -70.56
CA MET A 1 28.32 3.90 -69.45
C MET A 1 28.46 4.79 -68.20
N THR A 2 27.66 4.61 -67.24
CA THR A 2 27.94 4.62 -65.78
C THR A 2 26.63 4.70 -65.02
N GLN A 3 26.35 3.62 -64.30
CA GLN A 3 25.18 3.46 -63.46
C GLN A 3 25.38 4.25 -62.15
N THR A 4 24.40 5.11 -61.83
CA THR A 4 24.37 5.80 -60.54
C THR A 4 23.43 5.03 -59.60
N ALA A 5 23.99 4.34 -58.61
CA ALA A 5 23.26 3.61 -57.58
C ALA A 5 22.56 4.58 -56.60
N ARG A 6 21.24 4.57 -56.55
CA ARG A 6 20.45 5.24 -55.49
C ARG A 6 20.41 4.34 -54.27
N LYS A 7 21.10 4.76 -53.21
CA LYS A 7 20.97 4.19 -51.85
C LYS A 7 19.67 4.69 -51.22
N PHE A 8 18.70 3.78 -51.06
CA PHE A 8 17.54 3.99 -50.21
C PHE A 8 17.93 3.80 -48.75
N LEU A 9 17.99 4.89 -48.01
CA LEU A 9 18.14 4.89 -46.55
C LEU A 9 16.77 4.60 -45.95
N ARG A 10 16.55 3.38 -45.48
CA ARG A 10 15.37 3.02 -44.69
C ARG A 10 15.57 3.52 -43.25
N LEU A 11 14.84 4.56 -42.90
CA LEU A 11 14.71 5.04 -41.52
C LEU A 11 13.86 4.03 -40.75
N ILE A 12 14.48 3.20 -39.90
CA ILE A 12 13.78 2.34 -38.96
C ILE A 12 13.46 3.21 -37.76
N THR A 13 12.21 3.66 -37.71
CA THR A 13 11.68 4.34 -36.52
C THR A 13 11.39 3.28 -35.45
N THR A 14 12.30 3.12 -34.50
CA THR A 14 12.09 2.25 -33.36
C THR A 14 11.10 2.95 -32.42
N LEU A 15 9.86 2.47 -32.42
CA LEU A 15 8.83 2.90 -31.47
C LEU A 15 9.18 2.30 -30.12
N VAL A 16 9.78 3.10 -29.23
CA VAL A 16 9.97 2.72 -27.82
C VAL A 16 8.61 2.90 -27.13
N LEU A 17 7.88 1.79 -26.95
CA LEU A 17 6.76 1.75 -26.01
C LEU A 17 7.35 1.87 -24.59
N LEU A 18 7.20 3.04 -23.99
CA LEU A 18 7.32 3.17 -22.54
C LEU A 18 6.12 2.45 -21.91
N ALA A 19 6.30 1.19 -21.56
CA ALA A 19 5.39 0.48 -20.67
C ALA A 19 5.49 1.17 -19.28
N ALA A 20 4.41 1.82 -18.83
CA ALA A 20 4.28 2.29 -17.46
C ALA A 20 4.41 1.07 -16.54
N GLY A 21 5.55 0.97 -15.85
CA GLY A 21 5.94 -0.22 -15.14
C GLY A 21 5.14 -0.42 -13.86
N SER A 22 4.25 -1.41 -13.86
CA SER A 22 3.93 -2.15 -12.65
C SER A 22 5.18 -2.93 -12.27
N SER A 23 5.64 -2.80 -11.02
CA SER A 23 6.76 -3.62 -10.53
C SER A 23 6.26 -5.04 -10.35
N ALA A 24 6.62 -5.94 -11.26
CA ALA A 24 6.29 -7.37 -11.18
C ALA A 24 7.53 -8.15 -10.73
N PHE A 25 7.37 -8.99 -9.72
CA PHE A 25 8.41 -9.88 -9.20
C PHE A 25 7.94 -11.32 -9.33
N ALA A 26 8.78 -12.20 -9.85
CA ALA A 26 8.46 -13.61 -10.05
C ALA A 26 9.57 -14.51 -9.51
N GLN A 27 9.19 -15.58 -8.81
CA GLN A 27 10.07 -16.69 -8.44
C GLN A 27 9.26 -17.99 -8.30
N GLY A 28 9.69 -19.04 -8.99
CA GLY A 28 8.93 -20.30 -9.03
C GLY A 28 7.57 -20.11 -9.71
N ASN A 29 6.52 -20.59 -9.06
CA ASN A 29 5.13 -20.48 -9.55
C ASN A 29 4.40 -19.23 -9.04
N LEU A 30 5.03 -18.40 -8.19
CA LEU A 30 4.45 -17.17 -7.65
C LEU A 30 5.05 -15.93 -8.30
N SER A 31 4.21 -14.94 -8.52
CA SER A 31 4.65 -13.58 -8.87
C SER A 31 3.82 -12.55 -8.09
N LEU A 32 4.39 -11.36 -7.89
CA LEU A 32 3.78 -10.26 -7.17
C LEU A 32 3.74 -9.03 -8.05
N GLU A 33 2.59 -8.36 -8.06
CA GLU A 33 2.39 -7.07 -8.71
C GLU A 33 1.73 -6.11 -7.73
N VAL A 34 2.15 -4.83 -7.75
CA VAL A 34 1.62 -3.79 -6.88
C VAL A 34 0.87 -2.76 -7.70
N PHE A 35 -0.38 -2.52 -7.33
CA PHE A 35 -1.13 -1.36 -7.77
C PHE A 35 -0.98 -0.26 -6.72
N THR A 36 -0.76 0.97 -7.15
CA THR A 36 -0.79 2.14 -6.29
C THR A 36 -1.89 3.08 -6.76
N SER A 37 -2.76 3.50 -5.86
CA SER A 37 -3.82 4.46 -6.15
C SER A 37 -3.27 5.85 -6.50
N THR A 38 -4.13 6.72 -6.98
CA THR A 38 -3.80 8.12 -7.17
C THR A 38 -3.63 8.85 -5.83
N PRO A 39 -3.08 10.07 -5.80
CA PRO A 39 -3.09 10.89 -4.58
C PRO A 39 -4.50 11.14 -4.00
N HIS A 40 -5.55 11.11 -4.85
CA HIS A 40 -6.95 11.19 -4.41
C HIS A 40 -7.36 9.99 -3.54
N GLY A 41 -6.85 8.80 -3.82
CA GLY A 41 -7.01 7.58 -2.99
C GLY A 41 -5.86 7.36 -2.02
N TYR A 42 -5.13 8.39 -1.66
CA TYR A 42 -4.03 8.37 -0.67
C TYR A 42 -2.80 7.55 -1.05
N GLU A 43 -2.61 7.22 -2.34
CA GLU A 43 -1.48 6.40 -2.79
C GLU A 43 -1.43 5.02 -2.09
N VAL A 44 -2.61 4.51 -1.72
CA VAL A 44 -2.75 3.18 -1.11
C VAL A 44 -2.31 2.09 -2.08
N THR A 45 -1.63 1.08 -1.58
CA THR A 45 -1.22 -0.06 -2.37
C THR A 45 -2.19 -1.22 -2.26
N SER A 46 -2.43 -1.89 -3.38
CA SER A 46 -2.96 -3.25 -3.43
C SER A 46 -1.88 -4.19 -3.92
N THR A 47 -1.70 -5.32 -3.25
CA THR A 47 -0.75 -6.34 -3.67
C THR A 47 -1.48 -7.53 -4.27
N LEU A 48 -1.18 -7.85 -5.53
CA LEU A 48 -1.68 -9.02 -6.23
C LEU A 48 -0.59 -10.10 -6.23
N ILE A 49 -0.93 -11.27 -5.71
CA ILE A 49 -0.07 -12.45 -5.74
C ILE A 49 -0.70 -13.42 -6.72
N TYR A 50 -0.01 -13.66 -7.83
CA TYR A 50 -0.43 -14.60 -8.85
C TYR A 50 0.20 -15.95 -8.59
N GLY A 51 -0.64 -16.97 -8.39
CA GLY A 51 -0.25 -18.36 -8.32
C GLY A 51 -0.30 -19.05 -9.68
N ALA A 52 -0.23 -20.36 -9.69
CA ALA A 52 -0.37 -21.14 -10.92
C ALA A 52 -1.79 -20.99 -11.52
N ASN A 53 -2.83 -21.03 -10.71
CA ASN A 53 -4.21 -21.11 -11.14
C ASN A 53 -5.06 -19.90 -10.70
N GLY A 54 -4.69 -19.19 -9.63
CA GLY A 54 -5.50 -18.14 -9.02
C GLY A 54 -4.73 -16.87 -8.68
N VAL A 55 -5.44 -15.93 -8.08
CA VAL A 55 -4.93 -14.65 -7.56
C VAL A 55 -5.34 -14.50 -6.10
N LEU A 56 -4.42 -14.07 -5.26
CA LEU A 56 -4.67 -13.53 -3.92
C LEU A 56 -4.46 -12.01 -3.97
N LEU A 57 -5.44 -11.26 -3.48
CA LEU A 57 -5.39 -9.80 -3.36
C LEU A 57 -5.22 -9.40 -1.90
N ILE A 58 -4.26 -8.54 -1.60
CA ILE A 58 -4.08 -7.91 -0.29
C ILE A 58 -4.40 -6.43 -0.42
N ASP A 59 -5.27 -5.93 0.46
CA ASP A 59 -5.80 -4.57 0.54
C ASP A 59 -6.50 -4.10 -0.74
N PRO A 60 -7.85 -4.27 -0.82
CA PRO A 60 -8.62 -4.04 -2.04
C PRO A 60 -8.96 -2.57 -2.35
N GLN A 61 -8.15 -1.60 -1.90
CA GLN A 61 -8.29 -0.18 -2.17
C GLN A 61 -9.34 0.57 -1.32
N PHE A 62 -9.28 1.92 -1.45
CA PHE A 62 -10.20 2.87 -0.84
C PHE A 62 -11.44 3.11 -1.71
N LEU A 63 -11.21 3.67 -2.90
CA LEU A 63 -12.27 4.16 -3.76
C LEU A 63 -12.69 3.11 -4.81
N LEU A 64 -13.98 3.06 -5.11
CA LEU A 64 -14.52 2.13 -6.10
C LEU A 64 -13.88 2.27 -7.49
N PRO A 65 -13.58 3.49 -8.03
CA PRO A 65 -12.90 3.62 -9.31
C PRO A 65 -11.48 3.05 -9.33
N GLU A 66 -10.76 3.08 -8.20
CA GLU A 66 -9.42 2.52 -8.07
C GLU A 66 -9.46 1.01 -7.88
N ALA A 67 -10.41 0.53 -7.08
CA ALA A 67 -10.69 -0.91 -6.98
C ALA A 67 -11.08 -1.52 -8.34
N ALA A 68 -11.80 -0.79 -9.19
CA ALA A 68 -12.11 -1.21 -10.56
C ALA A 68 -10.85 -1.39 -11.42
N GLN A 69 -9.80 -0.59 -11.21
CA GLN A 69 -8.52 -0.80 -11.90
C GLN A 69 -7.82 -2.09 -11.43
N VAL A 70 -7.89 -2.39 -10.12
CA VAL A 70 -7.39 -3.67 -9.57
C VAL A 70 -8.17 -4.84 -10.16
N VAL A 71 -9.50 -4.74 -10.27
CA VAL A 71 -10.35 -5.74 -10.96
C VAL A 71 -9.86 -5.99 -12.39
N GLU A 72 -9.54 -4.94 -13.14
CA GLU A 72 -9.03 -5.08 -14.52
C GLU A 72 -7.65 -5.75 -14.57
N MET A 73 -6.78 -5.51 -13.59
CA MET A 73 -5.49 -6.22 -13.49
C MET A 73 -5.71 -7.71 -13.27
N ILE A 74 -6.61 -8.09 -12.36
CA ILE A 74 -6.97 -9.48 -12.11
C ILE A 74 -7.55 -10.13 -13.38
N ARG A 75 -8.50 -9.47 -14.06
CA ARG A 75 -9.10 -9.95 -15.31
C ARG A 75 -8.06 -10.20 -16.42
N LYS A 76 -7.09 -9.28 -16.56
CA LYS A 76 -6.01 -9.42 -17.55
C LYS A 76 -5.11 -10.62 -17.29
N SER A 77 -5.00 -11.09 -16.05
CA SER A 77 -4.25 -12.31 -15.73
C SER A 77 -4.91 -13.57 -16.30
N GLY A 78 -6.22 -13.54 -16.58
CA GLY A 78 -7.02 -14.68 -16.99
C GLY A 78 -7.27 -15.69 -15.86
N LYS A 79 -6.89 -15.37 -14.63
CA LYS A 79 -7.01 -16.25 -13.45
C LYS A 79 -8.17 -15.80 -12.55
N PRO A 80 -8.86 -16.73 -11.86
CA PRO A 80 -9.85 -16.37 -10.86
C PRO A 80 -9.21 -15.69 -9.65
N LEU A 81 -9.94 -14.76 -9.04
CA LEU A 81 -9.61 -14.27 -7.71
C LEU A 81 -10.11 -15.28 -6.69
N GLU A 82 -9.20 -15.87 -5.91
CA GLU A 82 -9.53 -16.89 -4.92
C GLU A 82 -9.75 -16.29 -3.53
N MET A 83 -8.93 -15.30 -3.17
CA MET A 83 -8.93 -14.74 -1.82
C MET A 83 -8.62 -13.24 -1.84
N ILE A 84 -9.25 -12.53 -0.90
CA ILE A 84 -8.97 -11.13 -0.58
C ILE A 84 -8.60 -11.08 0.90
N TYR A 85 -7.50 -10.45 1.25
CA TYR A 85 -7.07 -10.19 2.62
C TYR A 85 -6.97 -8.69 2.87
N THR A 86 -7.38 -8.24 4.06
CA THR A 86 -7.17 -6.86 4.50
C THR A 86 -6.24 -6.84 5.71
N THR A 87 -5.17 -6.04 5.62
CA THR A 87 -4.11 -5.95 6.62
C THR A 87 -4.57 -5.33 7.93
N HIS A 88 -5.48 -4.34 7.84
CA HIS A 88 -6.01 -3.62 9.01
C HIS A 88 -7.33 -2.89 8.69
N ALA A 89 -7.95 -2.29 9.71
CA ALA A 89 -9.31 -1.75 9.62
C ALA A 89 -9.38 -0.25 9.25
N HIS A 90 -8.44 0.27 8.46
CA HIS A 90 -8.58 1.60 7.89
C HIS A 90 -9.35 1.56 6.57
N PRO A 91 -10.28 2.50 6.32
CA PRO A 91 -11.18 2.49 5.17
C PRO A 91 -10.48 2.41 3.83
N ASP A 92 -9.35 3.06 3.69
CA ASP A 92 -8.56 3.13 2.48
C ASP A 92 -7.90 1.78 2.09
N HIS A 93 -7.90 0.80 3.00
CA HIS A 93 -7.40 -0.55 2.73
C HIS A 93 -8.50 -1.58 2.47
N PHE A 94 -9.80 -1.24 2.66
CA PHE A 94 -10.83 -2.27 2.52
C PHE A 94 -12.12 -1.83 1.81
N LEU A 95 -12.44 -0.54 1.68
CA LEU A 95 -13.74 -0.13 1.15
C LEU A 95 -13.95 -0.54 -0.30
N GLY A 96 -12.90 -0.57 -1.10
CA GLY A 96 -12.93 -1.02 -2.49
C GLY A 96 -13.31 -2.50 -2.66
N VAL A 97 -13.36 -3.29 -1.57
CA VAL A 97 -13.80 -4.69 -1.61
C VAL A 97 -15.18 -4.86 -2.23
N ALA A 98 -16.03 -3.84 -2.12
CA ALA A 98 -17.37 -3.86 -2.72
C ALA A 98 -17.32 -4.04 -4.25
N GLU A 99 -16.44 -3.29 -4.93
CA GLU A 99 -16.28 -3.42 -6.39
C GLU A 99 -15.57 -4.73 -6.76
N VAL A 100 -14.59 -5.16 -5.95
CA VAL A 100 -13.87 -6.41 -6.18
C VAL A 100 -14.82 -7.61 -6.07
N LEU A 101 -15.63 -7.71 -5.01
CA LEU A 101 -16.58 -8.83 -4.83
C LEU A 101 -17.76 -8.80 -5.81
N LYS A 102 -18.16 -7.62 -6.27
CA LYS A 102 -19.12 -7.49 -7.38
C LYS A 102 -18.58 -8.14 -8.66
N ALA A 103 -17.28 -8.00 -8.93
CA ALA A 103 -16.64 -8.60 -10.10
C ALA A 103 -16.28 -10.08 -9.89
N PHE A 104 -15.95 -10.48 -8.67
CA PHE A 104 -15.52 -11.82 -8.29
C PHE A 104 -16.28 -12.33 -7.06
N PRO A 105 -17.58 -12.64 -7.18
CA PRO A 105 -18.44 -13.00 -6.05
C PRO A 105 -18.07 -14.33 -5.37
N GLY A 106 -17.22 -15.14 -6.01
CA GLY A 106 -16.70 -16.39 -5.45
C GLY A 106 -15.42 -16.25 -4.64
N ALA A 107 -14.81 -15.07 -4.60
CA ALA A 107 -13.60 -14.84 -3.84
C ALA A 107 -13.88 -14.82 -2.33
N ARG A 108 -13.03 -15.49 -1.54
CA ARG A 108 -13.12 -15.45 -0.08
C ARG A 108 -12.53 -14.16 0.44
N TYR A 109 -13.31 -13.38 1.16
CA TYR A 109 -12.82 -12.17 1.83
C TYR A 109 -12.51 -12.47 3.29
N VAL A 110 -11.25 -12.33 3.71
CA VAL A 110 -10.76 -12.72 5.02
C VAL A 110 -9.93 -11.60 5.67
N ALA A 111 -9.89 -11.60 7.01
CA ALA A 111 -9.00 -10.77 7.83
C ALA A 111 -8.72 -11.47 9.17
N LEU A 112 -7.76 -10.94 9.93
CA LEU A 112 -7.59 -11.36 11.32
C LEU A 112 -8.85 -11.03 12.15
N PRO A 113 -9.18 -11.82 13.19
CA PRO A 113 -10.37 -11.60 14.01
C PRO A 113 -10.44 -10.18 14.59
N GLU A 114 -9.35 -9.64 15.09
CA GLU A 114 -9.26 -8.29 15.65
C GLU A 114 -9.47 -7.19 14.60
N VAL A 115 -9.02 -7.41 13.36
CA VAL A 115 -9.25 -6.48 12.24
C VAL A 115 -10.74 -6.44 11.89
N ARG A 116 -11.36 -7.62 11.78
CA ARG A 116 -12.81 -7.74 11.53
C ARG A 116 -13.64 -7.05 12.63
N GLU A 117 -13.31 -7.30 13.90
CA GLU A 117 -14.02 -6.68 15.04
C GLU A 117 -13.91 -5.14 15.00
N ARG A 118 -12.73 -4.65 14.66
CA ARG A 118 -12.50 -3.21 14.51
C ARG A 118 -13.28 -2.63 13.33
N MET A 119 -13.43 -3.34 12.22
CA MET A 119 -14.29 -2.94 11.10
C MET A 119 -15.75 -2.81 11.56
N ILE A 120 -16.28 -3.81 12.28
CA ILE A 120 -17.67 -3.80 12.79
C ILE A 120 -17.91 -2.56 13.66
N THR A 121 -17.01 -2.29 14.59
CA THR A 121 -17.20 -1.21 15.57
C THR A 121 -16.99 0.18 14.99
N SER A 122 -16.14 0.32 13.95
CA SER A 122 -15.78 1.63 13.40
C SER A 122 -16.56 2.01 12.13
N TRP A 123 -17.18 1.05 11.43
CA TRP A 123 -17.75 1.24 10.10
C TRP A 123 -18.73 2.42 9.96
N PRO A 124 -19.79 2.53 10.77
CA PRO A 124 -20.76 3.62 10.54
C PRO A 124 -20.13 5.00 10.65
N GLY A 125 -19.27 5.21 11.64
CA GLY A 125 -18.57 6.47 11.84
C GLY A 125 -17.58 6.79 10.72
N ARG A 126 -16.85 5.78 10.26
CA ARG A 126 -15.84 5.91 9.20
C ARG A 126 -16.46 6.31 7.87
N ARG A 127 -17.51 5.62 7.44
CA ARG A 127 -18.21 5.97 6.21
C ARG A 127 -18.80 7.38 6.25
N ASN A 128 -19.48 7.72 7.34
CA ASN A 128 -20.10 9.04 7.49
C ASN A 128 -19.06 10.17 7.51
N PHE A 129 -17.86 9.91 8.00
CA PHE A 129 -16.76 10.87 7.97
C PHE A 129 -16.28 11.14 6.54
N TRP A 130 -16.14 10.10 5.70
CA TRP A 130 -15.57 10.23 4.36
C TRP A 130 -16.59 10.56 3.28
N TYR A 131 -17.86 10.20 3.48
CA TYR A 131 -18.91 10.34 2.46
C TYR A 131 -19.10 11.80 1.97
N PRO A 132 -19.04 12.84 2.80
CA PRO A 132 -19.15 14.22 2.33
C PRO A 132 -18.06 14.63 1.31
N THR A 133 -16.91 13.98 1.35
CA THR A 133 -15.78 14.27 0.46
C THR A 133 -15.83 13.43 -0.81
N TYR A 134 -16.16 12.14 -0.71
CA TYR A 134 -16.00 11.16 -1.79
C TYR A 134 -17.33 10.69 -2.40
N GLY A 135 -18.47 10.90 -1.73
CA GLY A 135 -19.78 10.56 -2.26
C GLY A 135 -19.88 9.15 -2.82
N ASP A 136 -20.30 9.06 -4.08
CA ASP A 136 -20.53 7.79 -4.78
C ASP A 136 -19.25 7.03 -5.17
N GLU A 137 -18.07 7.60 -4.93
CA GLU A 137 -16.80 6.85 -5.04
C GLU A 137 -16.60 5.87 -3.88
N LEU A 138 -17.40 6.00 -2.81
CA LEU A 138 -17.45 5.05 -1.70
C LEU A 138 -18.58 4.02 -1.88
N PRO A 139 -18.47 2.83 -1.26
CA PRO A 139 -19.53 1.84 -1.28
C PRO A 139 -20.78 2.31 -0.51
N GLY A 140 -21.88 1.58 -0.66
CA GLY A 140 -23.13 1.80 0.06
C GLY A 140 -22.98 1.74 1.58
N GLU A 141 -24.12 1.93 2.28
CA GLU A 141 -24.11 2.04 3.75
C GLU A 141 -23.80 0.71 4.47
N GLU A 142 -24.07 -0.41 3.85
CA GLU A 142 -23.82 -1.73 4.43
C GLU A 142 -22.35 -2.10 4.32
N ALA A 143 -21.73 -2.42 5.47
CA ALA A 143 -20.36 -2.91 5.48
C ALA A 143 -20.26 -4.34 4.92
N ILE A 144 -19.36 -4.54 3.99
CA ILE A 144 -18.95 -5.89 3.59
C ILE A 144 -17.83 -6.32 4.52
N LEU A 145 -18.13 -7.28 5.39
CA LEU A 145 -17.22 -7.73 6.42
C LEU A 145 -16.48 -9.01 6.01
N PRO A 146 -15.19 -9.12 6.33
CA PRO A 146 -14.43 -10.33 6.06
C PRO A 146 -14.83 -11.49 6.96
N GLU A 147 -14.57 -12.73 6.52
CA GLU A 147 -14.52 -13.89 7.42
C GLU A 147 -13.31 -13.76 8.34
N ALA A 148 -13.45 -14.14 9.61
CA ALA A 148 -12.33 -14.19 10.53
C ALA A 148 -11.44 -15.40 10.22
N LEU A 149 -10.15 -15.18 10.06
CA LEU A 149 -9.18 -16.26 9.91
C LEU A 149 -9.11 -17.11 11.19
N ALA A 150 -9.02 -18.44 11.03
CA ALA A 150 -8.87 -19.36 12.15
C ALA A 150 -7.43 -19.41 12.69
N ALA A 151 -6.46 -19.01 11.89
CA ALA A 151 -5.04 -18.93 12.23
C ALA A 151 -4.42 -17.70 11.57
N PRO A 152 -3.32 -17.13 12.11
CA PRO A 152 -2.65 -15.96 11.52
C PRO A 152 -1.80 -16.37 10.30
N GLU A 153 -2.45 -16.92 9.31
CA GLU A 153 -1.82 -17.44 8.10
C GLU A 153 -2.80 -17.40 6.93
N LEU A 154 -2.30 -17.06 5.74
CA LEU A 154 -3.01 -17.28 4.48
C LEU A 154 -2.49 -18.56 3.84
N VAL A 155 -3.39 -19.43 3.43
CA VAL A 155 -3.05 -20.62 2.64
C VAL A 155 -3.60 -20.38 1.23
N PHE A 156 -2.70 -20.28 0.25
CA PHE A 156 -3.02 -19.99 -1.14
C PHE A 156 -2.27 -20.96 -2.06
N GLU A 157 -3.01 -21.78 -2.81
CA GLU A 157 -2.47 -22.84 -3.68
C GLU A 157 -1.45 -23.77 -2.99
N GLY A 158 -1.63 -24.03 -1.70
CA GLY A 158 -0.71 -24.85 -0.90
C GLY A 158 0.53 -24.12 -0.38
N HIS A 159 0.69 -22.84 -0.71
CA HIS A 159 1.69 -21.97 -0.09
C HIS A 159 1.17 -21.40 1.22
N HIS A 160 2.06 -21.20 2.18
CA HIS A 160 1.75 -20.73 3.52
C HIS A 160 2.38 -19.34 3.75
N PHE A 161 1.55 -18.33 3.94
CA PHE A 161 1.98 -16.95 4.16
C PHE A 161 1.66 -16.52 5.59
N PRO A 162 2.64 -16.58 6.51
CA PRO A 162 2.46 -16.14 7.88
C PRO A 162 2.04 -14.67 7.96
N ILE A 163 1.09 -14.40 8.86
CA ILE A 163 0.64 -13.06 9.21
C ILE A 163 1.17 -12.72 10.61
N THR A 164 1.77 -11.55 10.75
CA THR A 164 2.12 -11.02 12.06
C THR A 164 1.25 -9.83 12.38
N SER A 165 0.47 -9.94 13.47
CA SER A 165 -0.33 -8.83 14.00
C SER A 165 0.56 -7.92 14.85
N GLU A 166 0.47 -6.62 14.64
CA GLU A 166 1.21 -5.59 15.35
C GLU A 166 0.25 -4.63 16.05
N GLN A 167 0.51 -4.38 17.33
CA GLN A 167 -0.28 -3.41 18.09
C GLN A 167 0.22 -1.98 17.92
N VAL A 168 1.21 -1.79 17.06
CA VAL A 168 1.79 -0.50 16.68
C VAL A 168 1.88 -0.41 15.16
N GLY A 169 1.72 0.77 14.64
CA GLY A 169 1.89 1.12 13.24
C GLY A 169 2.12 2.61 13.13
N LEU A 170 2.48 3.11 11.95
CA LEU A 170 2.72 4.54 11.76
C LEU A 170 1.44 5.37 11.82
N ASP A 171 0.29 4.74 11.61
CA ASP A 171 -1.03 5.35 11.69
C ASP A 171 -1.85 4.90 12.91
N GLY A 172 -1.27 4.08 13.79
CA GLY A 172 -1.90 3.58 15.02
C GLY A 172 -1.78 2.08 15.20
N ALA A 173 -2.51 1.55 16.21
CA ALA A 173 -2.49 0.15 16.57
C ALA A 173 -3.39 -0.72 15.69
N GLY A 174 -3.10 -2.02 15.64
CA GLY A 174 -3.94 -3.03 15.01
C GLY A 174 -3.67 -3.22 13.51
N ASN A 175 -2.42 -3.10 13.12
CA ASN A 175 -1.92 -3.43 11.80
C ASN A 175 -1.41 -4.87 11.74
N SER A 176 -1.28 -5.41 10.54
CA SER A 176 -0.61 -6.68 10.30
C SER A 176 0.26 -6.61 9.05
N PHE A 177 1.30 -7.45 9.01
CA PHE A 177 2.03 -7.70 7.79
C PHE A 177 1.97 -9.18 7.39
N VAL A 178 2.06 -9.41 6.09
CA VAL A 178 2.08 -10.75 5.49
C VAL A 178 3.48 -11.02 4.97
N TYR A 179 4.07 -12.15 5.35
CA TYR A 179 5.33 -12.61 4.77
C TYR A 179 5.08 -13.68 3.72
N ILE A 180 5.72 -13.54 2.56
CA ILE A 180 5.63 -14.45 1.41
C ILE A 180 7.02 -15.06 1.22
N PRO A 181 7.31 -16.23 1.83
CA PRO A 181 8.66 -16.80 1.89
C PRO A 181 9.28 -17.04 0.50
N GLU A 182 8.51 -17.56 -0.45
CA GLU A 182 8.99 -17.92 -1.78
C GLU A 182 9.48 -16.71 -2.58
N LEU A 183 8.90 -15.54 -2.32
CA LEU A 183 9.32 -14.28 -2.95
C LEU A 183 10.29 -13.49 -2.08
N ALA A 184 10.55 -13.93 -0.84
CA ALA A 184 11.19 -13.12 0.20
C ALA A 184 10.55 -11.72 0.26
N ALA A 185 9.20 -11.67 0.30
CA ALA A 185 8.44 -10.43 0.25
C ALA A 185 7.64 -10.22 1.53
N VAL A 186 7.52 -8.98 1.96
CA VAL A 186 6.64 -8.53 3.04
C VAL A 186 5.65 -7.53 2.48
N VAL A 187 4.35 -7.76 2.70
CA VAL A 187 3.30 -6.76 2.49
C VAL A 187 2.97 -6.18 3.84
N ALA A 188 3.35 -4.93 4.05
CA ALA A 188 3.50 -4.35 5.39
C ALA A 188 2.26 -3.58 5.88
N GLY A 189 1.24 -3.34 5.03
CA GLY A 189 0.17 -2.43 5.39
C GLY A 189 0.74 -1.10 5.92
N ASP A 190 0.04 -0.46 6.83
CA ASP A 190 0.41 0.83 7.41
C ASP A 190 1.45 0.74 8.54
N ILE A 191 2.16 -0.38 8.61
CA ILE A 191 3.39 -0.49 9.39
C ILE A 191 4.53 0.26 8.70
N ILE A 192 4.56 0.28 7.36
CA ILE A 192 5.58 0.94 6.54
C ILE A 192 4.92 1.85 5.52
N PHE A 193 5.43 3.08 5.44
CA PHE A 193 5.07 4.08 4.42
C PHE A 193 6.29 4.39 3.56
N ASN A 194 6.11 4.49 2.26
CA ASN A 194 7.09 5.05 1.33
C ASN A 194 6.55 6.38 0.76
N SER A 195 6.15 7.26 1.68
CA SER A 195 5.54 8.57 1.44
C SER A 195 5.70 9.44 2.69
N HIS A 196 5.22 10.69 2.66
CA HIS A 196 5.05 11.47 3.88
C HIS A 196 4.05 10.79 4.82
N LEU A 197 4.26 10.91 6.12
CA LEU A 197 3.45 10.32 7.17
C LEU A 197 3.44 11.20 8.41
N ARG A 198 2.62 10.82 9.39
CA ARG A 198 2.66 11.39 10.75
C ARG A 198 3.53 10.50 11.66
N PRO A 199 4.79 10.89 11.93
CA PRO A 199 5.67 10.08 12.77
C PRO A 199 5.14 9.90 14.18
N PRO A 200 5.31 8.70 14.79
CA PRO A 200 4.97 8.49 16.20
C PRO A 200 5.92 9.30 17.11
N VAL A 201 5.39 9.74 18.26
CA VAL A 201 6.21 10.40 19.30
C VAL A 201 7.16 9.40 19.94
N ASP A 202 6.66 8.22 20.32
CA ASP A 202 7.49 7.10 20.78
C ASP A 202 7.83 6.21 19.59
N THR A 203 9.09 6.24 19.18
CA THR A 203 9.59 5.51 18.03
C THR A 203 10.04 4.09 18.34
N ALA A 204 10.31 3.77 19.62
CA ALA A 204 10.90 2.49 20.00
C ALA A 204 10.04 1.27 19.62
N PRO A 205 8.72 1.25 19.84
CA PRO A 205 7.88 0.12 19.44
C PRO A 205 7.85 -0.08 17.92
N VAL A 206 7.78 1.01 17.15
CA VAL A 206 7.74 0.96 15.68
C VAL A 206 9.09 0.47 15.14
N PHE A 207 10.21 0.96 15.65
CA PHE A 207 11.53 0.50 15.25
C PHE A 207 11.79 -0.97 15.62
N ALA A 208 11.21 -1.45 16.74
CA ALA A 208 11.25 -2.87 17.05
C ALA A 208 10.49 -3.72 16.03
N THR A 209 9.34 -3.23 15.51
CA THR A 209 8.61 -3.88 14.42
C THR A 209 9.42 -3.89 13.13
N PHE A 210 10.06 -2.78 12.77
CA PHE A 210 10.96 -2.73 11.61
C PHE A 210 12.12 -3.73 11.73
N ALA A 211 12.68 -3.90 12.93
CA ALA A 211 13.73 -4.88 13.16
C ALA A 211 13.21 -6.34 12.99
N ARG A 212 11.96 -6.63 13.40
CA ARG A 212 11.33 -7.94 13.14
C ARG A 212 11.12 -8.20 11.65
N ILE A 213 10.67 -7.20 10.91
CA ILE A 213 10.53 -7.32 9.44
C ILE A 213 11.91 -7.53 8.79
N ALA A 214 12.91 -6.73 9.17
CA ALA A 214 14.28 -6.87 8.65
C ALA A 214 14.90 -8.25 8.95
N ALA A 215 14.57 -8.86 10.09
CA ALA A 215 15.05 -10.20 10.46
C ALA A 215 14.54 -11.30 9.53
N LEU A 216 13.44 -11.09 8.80
CA LEU A 216 12.96 -11.98 7.73
C LEU A 216 13.81 -11.90 6.45
N GLN A 217 14.74 -10.96 6.38
CA GLN A 217 15.61 -10.68 5.22
C GLN A 217 14.81 -10.52 3.91
N PRO A 218 13.76 -9.70 3.88
CA PRO A 218 12.96 -9.53 2.69
C PRO A 218 13.77 -8.82 1.59
N ARG A 219 13.55 -9.25 0.35
CA ARG A 219 14.03 -8.56 -0.84
C ARG A 219 13.03 -7.52 -1.33
N ILE A 220 11.76 -7.76 -1.03
CA ILE A 220 10.62 -6.93 -1.43
C ILE A 220 9.89 -6.53 -0.16
N ILE A 221 9.61 -5.23 -0.01
CA ILE A 221 8.73 -4.70 1.04
C ILE A 221 7.72 -3.78 0.36
N VAL A 222 6.45 -4.18 0.37
CA VAL A 222 5.35 -3.35 -0.12
C VAL A 222 4.82 -2.54 1.06
N ALA A 223 4.98 -1.23 0.99
CA ALA A 223 4.41 -0.29 1.96
C ALA A 223 2.90 -0.15 1.77
N GLY A 224 2.15 0.21 2.81
CA GLY A 224 0.71 0.50 2.72
C GLY A 224 0.41 1.70 1.81
N HIS A 225 1.26 2.72 1.89
CA HIS A 225 1.21 3.91 1.05
C HIS A 225 2.57 4.16 0.39
N GLN A 226 2.55 4.42 -0.91
CA GLN A 226 3.75 4.78 -1.67
C GLN A 226 3.40 5.54 -2.95
N ALA A 227 4.29 6.42 -3.39
CA ALA A 227 4.14 7.07 -4.68
C ALA A 227 4.18 6.03 -5.82
N LYS A 228 3.45 6.27 -6.91
CA LYS A 228 3.46 5.38 -8.06
C LYS A 228 4.87 5.23 -8.65
N GLY A 229 5.32 3.99 -8.73
CA GLY A 229 6.66 3.66 -9.24
C GLY A 229 7.77 3.75 -8.19
N ALA A 230 7.45 4.02 -6.92
CA ALA A 230 8.42 3.92 -5.85
C ALA A 230 8.96 2.49 -5.72
N ALA A 231 10.21 2.38 -5.29
CA ALA A 231 10.84 1.08 -5.08
C ALA A 231 10.20 0.35 -3.90
N SER A 232 9.94 -0.95 -4.09
CA SER A 232 9.46 -1.85 -3.04
C SER A 232 10.58 -2.82 -2.65
N ASP A 233 11.72 -2.30 -2.21
CA ASP A 233 12.88 -3.08 -1.78
C ASP A 233 13.15 -2.92 -0.26
N ALA A 234 14.15 -3.64 0.25
CA ALA A 234 14.50 -3.62 1.67
C ALA A 234 14.97 -2.23 2.17
N GLY A 235 15.41 -1.35 1.28
CA GLY A 235 15.87 0.01 1.61
C GLY A 235 14.77 0.91 2.17
N VAL A 236 13.50 0.55 1.97
CA VAL A 236 12.36 1.32 2.52
C VAL A 236 12.37 1.40 4.04
N ILE A 237 12.92 0.39 4.74
CA ILE A 237 13.03 0.41 6.21
C ILE A 237 14.01 1.51 6.66
N ASP A 238 15.16 1.60 6.02
CA ASP A 238 16.15 2.63 6.37
C ASP A 238 15.64 4.02 5.97
N PHE A 239 14.95 4.11 4.82
CA PHE A 239 14.29 5.34 4.40
C PHE A 239 13.32 5.85 5.46
N ILE A 240 12.36 5.00 5.90
CA ILE A 240 11.31 5.44 6.83
C ILE A 240 11.87 5.76 8.23
N LYS A 241 12.88 5.02 8.70
CA LYS A 241 13.59 5.35 9.94
C LYS A 241 14.25 6.73 9.84
N GLY A 242 15.00 6.97 8.78
CA GLY A 242 15.64 8.28 8.54
C GLY A 242 14.64 9.41 8.43
N TYR A 243 13.47 9.16 7.78
CA TYR A 243 12.38 10.14 7.71
C TYR A 243 11.86 10.51 9.10
N ILE A 244 11.58 9.51 9.95
CA ILE A 244 11.05 9.72 11.30
C ILE A 244 12.08 10.49 12.15
N GLU A 245 13.34 10.08 12.12
CA GLU A 245 14.42 10.72 12.87
C GLU A 245 14.60 12.18 12.40
N TYR A 246 14.63 12.41 11.10
CA TYR A 246 14.74 13.75 10.54
C TYR A 246 13.55 14.64 10.88
N PHE A 247 12.32 14.11 10.83
CA PHE A 247 11.13 14.88 11.21
C PHE A 247 11.23 15.40 12.65
N HIS A 248 11.64 14.55 13.60
CA HIS A 248 11.81 14.96 15.00
C HIS A 248 12.93 15.98 15.20
N ALA A 249 14.04 15.82 14.50
CA ALA A 249 15.14 16.78 14.53
C ALA A 249 14.72 18.14 13.92
N ALA A 250 14.11 18.10 12.74
CA ALA A 250 13.62 19.31 12.06
C ALA A 250 12.54 20.04 12.88
N LYS A 251 11.63 19.28 13.54
CA LYS A 251 10.64 19.87 14.45
C LYS A 251 11.31 20.65 15.60
N ALA A 252 12.36 20.09 16.19
CA ALA A 252 13.09 20.76 17.29
C ALA A 252 13.75 22.07 16.88
N GLU A 253 14.08 22.21 15.60
CA GLU A 253 14.72 23.39 15.02
C GLU A 253 13.73 24.37 14.35
N SER A 254 12.44 24.03 14.26
CA SER A 254 11.40 24.84 13.62
C SER A 254 10.59 25.60 14.66
N GLY A 255 10.26 26.85 14.35
CA GLY A 255 9.42 27.69 15.23
C GLY A 255 7.93 27.48 15.02
N ASN A 256 7.52 26.87 13.89
CA ASN A 256 6.11 26.65 13.51
C ASN A 256 5.99 25.52 12.50
N ALA A 257 4.72 25.16 12.17
CA ALA A 257 4.42 24.09 11.24
C ALA A 257 4.92 24.38 9.81
N GLU A 258 4.84 25.62 9.36
CA GLU A 258 5.25 26.01 7.99
C GLU A 258 6.74 25.79 7.77
N GLU A 259 7.57 26.15 8.76
CA GLU A 259 9.01 25.90 8.72
C GLU A 259 9.35 24.41 8.69
N LEU A 260 8.65 23.62 9.52
CA LEU A 260 8.83 22.17 9.52
C LEU A 260 8.45 21.56 8.15
N ILE A 261 7.32 21.95 7.57
CA ILE A 261 6.88 21.48 6.26
C ILE A 261 7.91 21.84 5.18
N ALA A 262 8.44 23.08 5.22
CA ALA A 262 9.45 23.52 4.26
C ALA A 262 10.72 22.67 4.33
N ARG A 263 11.26 22.42 5.55
CA ARG A 263 12.44 21.56 5.78
C ARG A 263 12.22 20.12 5.30
N MET A 264 11.04 19.56 5.60
CA MET A 264 10.71 18.20 5.16
C MET A 264 10.62 18.09 3.64
N LYS A 265 10.01 19.07 2.96
CA LYS A 265 9.92 19.12 1.49
C LYS A 265 11.29 19.33 0.83
N GLU A 266 12.19 20.07 1.47
CA GLU A 266 13.56 20.25 0.99
C GLU A 266 14.37 18.94 1.10
N GLN A 267 14.27 18.23 2.23
CA GLN A 267 14.98 16.97 2.48
C GLN A 267 14.43 15.82 1.64
N TYR A 268 13.10 15.80 1.40
CA TYR A 268 12.38 14.74 0.69
C TYR A 268 11.59 15.30 -0.50
N PRO A 269 12.25 15.81 -1.54
CA PRO A 269 11.59 16.44 -2.67
C PRO A 269 10.77 15.40 -3.47
N GLY A 270 9.52 15.74 -3.79
CA GLY A 270 8.66 14.89 -4.62
C GLY A 270 8.07 13.67 -3.90
N LEU A 271 8.24 13.56 -2.59
CA LEU A 271 7.59 12.51 -1.81
C LEU A 271 6.07 12.75 -1.74
N GLY A 272 5.27 11.71 -1.94
CA GLY A 272 3.81 11.74 -1.91
C GLY A 272 3.23 12.02 -0.52
N ARG A 273 1.90 12.09 -0.41
CA ARG A 273 1.18 12.31 0.86
C ARG A 273 1.54 13.63 1.58
N VAL A 274 1.64 14.71 0.83
CA VAL A 274 1.89 16.06 1.41
C VAL A 274 0.82 16.43 2.44
N ASP A 275 -0.42 15.97 2.26
CA ASP A 275 -1.53 16.09 3.22
C ASP A 275 -1.17 15.51 4.61
N ALA A 276 -0.54 14.34 4.64
CA ALA A 276 -0.10 13.70 5.88
C ALA A 276 1.01 14.50 6.57
N LEU A 277 1.96 15.06 5.80
CA LEU A 277 3.00 15.95 6.34
C LEU A 277 2.39 17.21 6.96
N GLU A 278 1.46 17.85 6.26
CA GLU A 278 0.80 19.07 6.74
C GLU A 278 0.00 18.79 8.03
N GLN A 279 -0.74 17.68 8.07
CA GLN A 279 -1.44 17.26 9.28
C GLN A 279 -0.46 16.97 10.43
N ALA A 280 0.63 16.26 10.14
CA ALA A 280 1.66 15.95 11.14
C ALA A 280 2.28 17.20 11.73
N ALA A 281 2.70 18.15 10.90
CA ALA A 281 3.32 19.39 11.33
C ALA A 281 2.35 20.24 12.14
N ASN A 282 1.11 20.43 11.69
CA ASN A 282 0.10 21.17 12.43
C ASN A 282 -0.18 20.54 13.79
N THR A 283 -0.31 19.20 13.86
CA THR A 283 -0.51 18.48 15.13
C THR A 283 0.69 18.66 16.06
N ALA A 284 1.91 18.63 15.54
CA ALA A 284 3.13 18.72 16.34
C ALA A 284 3.29 20.10 17.02
N PHE A 285 2.72 21.16 16.45
CA PHE A 285 2.74 22.51 17.00
C PHE A 285 1.46 22.90 17.74
N ALA A 286 0.30 22.31 17.40
CA ALA A 286 -0.95 22.53 18.15
C ALA A 286 -0.87 22.03 19.60
N ALA A 287 -0.15 20.95 19.85
CA ALA A 287 0.04 20.37 21.19
C ALA A 287 0.99 21.21 22.10
N ALA A 288 1.66 22.25 21.56
CA ALA A 288 2.59 23.10 22.28
C ALA A 288 1.98 24.44 22.75
N THR A 289 0.69 24.67 22.49
CA THR A 289 -0.03 25.85 23.01
C THR A 289 -0.56 25.51 24.41
N PRO A 290 -0.11 26.19 25.48
CA PRO A 290 -0.49 25.91 26.88
C PRO A 290 -1.94 26.21 27.17
#